data_708db6b3c07446ca7f4db1a3d7a5b143
#
_entry.id   708db6b3c07446ca7f4db1a3d7a5b143
#
_cell.length_a   1.000
_cell.length_b   1.000
_cell.length_c   1.000
_cell.angle_alpha   90.00
_cell.angle_beta   90.00
_cell.angle_gamma   90.00
#
_symmetry.space_group_name_H-M   'P 1'
#
loop_
_entity.id
_entity.type
_entity.pdbx_description
1 polymer ?
#
loop_
_entity_poly.entity_id
_entity_poly.type
_entity_poly.pdbx_seq_one_letter_code
_entity_poly.pdbx_strand_id
1 'polypeptide(L)'
;MLDKATALSMQPADRMPREIAPGVFWIGDCLVQRHKGKVYHGYNAAFLVAGTTASCLVETGHPKDFPVIERHLNELFARGVPPIKYLFVTHQETPHCGGLGRVLKT
;
A
#
# COMPACT_ATOMS: atom_id res chain seq x y z
N MET A 1 -25.18 -5.62 -13.69
CA MET A 1 -23.91 -4.97 -13.29
C MET A 1 -23.52 -5.45 -11.91
N LEU A 2 -22.28 -5.86 -11.73
CA LEU A 2 -21.79 -6.27 -10.41
C LEU A 2 -21.74 -5.06 -9.48
N ASP A 3 -22.12 -5.25 -8.21
CA ASP A 3 -21.93 -4.19 -7.24
C ASP A 3 -20.42 -4.00 -6.94
N LYS A 4 -20.11 -2.91 -6.26
CA LYS A 4 -18.72 -2.54 -6.00
C LYS A 4 -17.99 -3.59 -5.14
N ALA A 5 -18.66 -4.15 -4.17
CA ALA A 5 -18.07 -5.16 -3.29
C ALA A 5 -17.77 -6.45 -4.06
N THR A 6 -18.70 -6.90 -4.91
CA THR A 6 -18.49 -8.08 -5.73
C THR A 6 -17.35 -7.85 -6.73
N ALA A 7 -17.31 -6.68 -7.36
CA ALA A 7 -16.26 -6.34 -8.30
C ALA A 7 -14.88 -6.35 -7.60
N LEU A 8 -14.78 -5.81 -6.39
CA LEU A 8 -13.53 -5.82 -5.63
C LEU A 8 -13.10 -7.24 -5.27
N SER A 9 -14.02 -8.11 -4.84
CA SER A 9 -13.70 -9.48 -4.48
C SER A 9 -13.24 -10.32 -5.65
N MET A 10 -13.60 -9.92 -6.88
CA MET A 10 -13.22 -10.62 -8.10
C MET A 10 -11.92 -10.08 -8.73
N GLN A 11 -11.33 -9.03 -8.17
CA GLN A 11 -10.09 -8.49 -8.70
C GLN A 11 -8.94 -9.47 -8.47
N PRO A 12 -8.10 -9.73 -9.49
CA PRO A 12 -6.90 -10.51 -9.28
C PRO A 12 -5.97 -9.89 -8.26
N ALA A 13 -5.24 -10.72 -7.52
CA ALA A 13 -4.31 -10.27 -6.50
C ALA A 13 -3.22 -9.35 -7.06
N ASP A 14 -2.92 -9.45 -8.37
CA ASP A 14 -1.92 -8.62 -9.03
C ASP A 14 -2.44 -7.24 -9.42
N ARG A 15 -3.72 -6.96 -9.22
CA ARG A 15 -4.30 -5.64 -9.50
C ARG A 15 -4.19 -4.72 -8.30
N MET A 16 -2.99 -4.51 -7.87
CA MET A 16 -2.68 -3.50 -6.87
C MET A 16 -2.16 -2.23 -7.54
N PRO A 17 -2.33 -1.05 -6.98
CA PRO A 17 -3.02 -0.74 -5.72
C PRO A 17 -4.53 -0.89 -5.84
N ARG A 18 -5.19 -1.24 -4.74
CA ARG A 18 -6.64 -1.48 -4.72
C ARG A 18 -7.37 -0.43 -3.91
N GLU A 19 -8.35 0.21 -4.51
CA GLU A 19 -9.22 1.12 -3.80
C GLU A 19 -10.22 0.30 -2.96
N ILE A 20 -10.11 0.40 -1.63
CA ILE A 20 -10.96 -0.36 -0.71
C ILE A 20 -12.13 0.44 -0.18
N ALA A 21 -12.07 1.76 -0.31
CA ALA A 21 -13.14 2.69 0.01
C ALA A 21 -12.88 3.95 -0.81
N PRO A 22 -13.86 4.85 -1.00
CA PRO A 22 -13.61 6.06 -1.78
C PRO A 22 -12.40 6.83 -1.28
N GLY A 23 -11.38 6.97 -2.13
CA GLY A 23 -10.15 7.67 -1.81
C GLY A 23 -9.18 6.92 -0.89
N VAL A 24 -9.47 5.69 -0.52
CA VAL A 24 -8.59 4.88 0.35
C VAL A 24 -8.04 3.71 -0.44
N PHE A 25 -6.72 3.67 -0.64
CA PHE A 25 -6.05 2.66 -1.45
C PHE A 25 -5.17 1.77 -0.59
N TRP A 26 -5.33 0.46 -0.73
CA TRP A 26 -4.36 -0.48 -0.19
C TRP A 26 -3.19 -0.54 -1.17
N ILE A 27 -2.00 -0.16 -0.68
CA ILE A 27 -0.80 -0.10 -1.50
C ILE A 27 0.23 -1.15 -1.11
N GLY A 28 -0.02 -1.91 -0.07
CA GLY A 28 0.80 -3.05 0.31
C GLY A 28 0.61 -4.21 -0.66
N ASP A 29 1.01 -5.39 -0.25
CA ASP A 29 0.88 -6.57 -1.07
C ASP A 29 0.86 -7.82 -0.21
N CYS A 30 0.59 -8.95 -0.85
CA CYS A 30 0.75 -10.24 -0.21
C CYS A 30 2.22 -10.62 -0.25
N LEU A 31 2.81 -10.81 0.92
CA LEU A 31 4.21 -11.20 1.05
C LEU A 31 4.29 -12.70 1.18
N VAL A 32 5.18 -13.31 0.40
CA VAL A 32 5.47 -14.73 0.49
C VAL A 32 6.78 -14.91 1.24
N GLN A 33 6.70 -15.62 2.36
CA GLN A 33 7.88 -15.91 3.18
C GLN A 33 8.08 -17.42 3.24
N ARG A 34 9.35 -17.83 3.19
CA ARG A 34 9.72 -19.24 3.31
C ARG A 34 10.50 -19.44 4.59
N HIS A 35 10.08 -20.44 5.35
CA HIS A 35 10.75 -20.80 6.60
C HIS A 35 10.65 -22.29 6.81
N LYS A 36 11.81 -22.93 7.01
CA LYS A 36 11.92 -24.39 7.23
C LYS A 36 11.14 -25.21 6.18
N GLY A 37 11.26 -24.84 4.91
CA GLY A 37 10.60 -25.52 3.81
C GLY A 37 9.12 -25.27 3.66
N LYS A 38 8.54 -24.42 4.51
CA LYS A 38 7.13 -24.04 4.42
C LYS A 38 6.98 -22.64 3.83
N VAL A 39 5.88 -22.42 3.11
CA VAL A 39 5.54 -21.14 2.53
C VAL A 39 4.46 -20.50 3.37
N TYR A 40 4.71 -19.25 3.78
CA TYR A 40 3.76 -18.45 4.55
C TYR A 40 3.38 -17.21 3.74
N HIS A 41 2.12 -16.82 3.82
CA HIS A 41 1.62 -15.61 3.19
C HIS A 41 1.28 -14.59 4.27
N GLY A 42 1.77 -13.38 4.09
CA GLY A 42 1.45 -12.25 4.96
C GLY A 42 1.04 -11.06 4.11
N TYR A 43 0.21 -10.20 4.66
CA TYR A 43 -0.24 -8.99 3.98
C TYR A 43 0.42 -7.77 4.60
N ASN A 44 0.95 -6.90 3.75
CA ASN A 44 1.48 -5.62 4.20
C ASN A 44 0.34 -4.61 4.29
N ALA A 45 0.08 -4.09 5.48
CA ALA A 45 -1.01 -3.16 5.73
C ALA A 45 -0.54 -1.70 5.57
N ALA A 46 -0.25 -1.31 4.35
CA ALA A 46 0.08 0.07 4.01
C ALA A 46 -1.03 0.66 3.15
N PHE A 47 -1.43 1.91 3.44
CA PHE A 47 -2.57 2.55 2.79
C PHE A 47 -2.24 3.97 2.38
N LEU A 48 -2.86 4.42 1.28
CA LEU A 48 -2.84 5.83 0.88
C LEU A 48 -4.25 6.37 0.95
N VAL A 49 -4.44 7.44 1.70
CA VAL A 49 -5.71 8.17 1.77
C VAL A 49 -5.58 9.41 0.91
N ALA A 50 -6.32 9.44 -0.19
CA ALA A 50 -6.27 10.55 -1.14
C ALA A 50 -7.21 11.67 -0.71
N GLY A 51 -6.67 12.87 -0.57
CA GLY A 51 -7.47 14.08 -0.38
C GLY A 51 -7.69 14.79 -1.71
N THR A 52 -8.15 16.04 -1.66
CA THR A 52 -8.38 16.85 -2.87
C THR A 52 -7.10 17.48 -3.39
N THR A 53 -6.19 17.88 -2.51
CA THR A 53 -4.94 18.57 -2.88
C THR A 53 -3.70 17.85 -2.36
N ALA A 54 -3.86 16.96 -1.39
CA ALA A 54 -2.76 16.23 -0.77
C ALA A 54 -3.25 14.88 -0.29
N SER A 55 -2.33 13.95 -0.11
CA SER A 55 -2.63 12.61 0.37
C SER A 55 -1.91 12.31 1.67
N CYS A 56 -2.42 11.34 2.42
CA CYS A 56 -1.81 10.83 3.63
C CYS A 56 -1.38 9.38 3.41
N LEU A 57 -0.10 9.10 3.65
CA LEU A 57 0.40 7.73 3.63
C LEU A 57 0.29 7.16 5.05
N VAL A 58 -0.37 6.02 5.17
CA VAL A 58 -0.49 5.30 6.45
C VAL A 58 0.39 4.07 6.37
N GLU A 59 1.40 4.00 7.20
CA GLU A 59 2.42 2.97 7.23
C GLU A 59 3.35 3.03 6.02
N THR A 60 4.55 2.47 6.14
CA THR A 60 5.53 2.47 5.04
C THR A 60 5.96 1.06 4.64
N GLY A 61 5.56 0.05 5.40
CA GLY A 61 6.00 -1.32 5.16
C GLY A 61 7.44 -1.58 5.57
N HIS A 62 7.88 -2.81 5.34
CA HIS A 62 9.26 -3.21 5.57
C HIS A 62 10.15 -2.66 4.45
N PRO A 63 11.44 -2.30 4.75
CA PRO A 63 12.32 -1.76 3.70
C PRO A 63 12.44 -2.64 2.47
N LYS A 64 12.45 -3.95 2.62
CA LYS A 64 12.54 -4.88 1.48
C LYS A 64 11.31 -4.84 0.57
N ASP A 65 10.18 -4.39 1.09
CA ASP A 65 8.93 -4.35 0.34
C ASP A 65 8.66 -2.98 -0.28
N PHE A 66 9.48 -1.99 0.06
CA PHE A 66 9.27 -0.62 -0.40
C PHE A 66 9.27 -0.48 -1.93
N PRO A 67 10.09 -1.21 -2.71
CA PRO A 67 10.01 -1.12 -4.16
C PRO A 67 8.63 -1.42 -4.72
N VAL A 68 7.90 -2.36 -4.11
CA VAL A 68 6.52 -2.68 -4.51
C VAL A 68 5.58 -1.54 -4.14
N ILE A 69 5.71 -1.03 -2.91
CA ILE A 69 4.90 0.08 -2.43
C ILE A 69 5.13 1.32 -3.28
N GLU A 70 6.40 1.62 -3.59
CA GLU A 70 6.75 2.77 -4.43
C GLU A 70 6.14 2.65 -5.82
N ARG A 71 6.16 1.46 -6.41
CA ARG A 71 5.53 1.23 -7.71
C ARG A 71 4.03 1.48 -7.65
N HIS A 72 3.34 1.03 -6.60
CA HIS A 72 1.92 1.27 -6.42
C HIS A 72 1.62 2.75 -6.22
N LEU A 73 2.45 3.45 -5.46
CA LEU A 73 2.29 4.89 -5.26
C LEU A 73 2.46 5.64 -6.58
N ASN A 74 3.49 5.31 -7.35
CA ASN A 74 3.73 5.96 -8.63
C ASN A 74 2.57 5.74 -9.60
N GLU A 75 1.97 4.57 -9.58
CA GLU A 75 0.80 4.30 -10.41
C GLU A 75 -0.39 5.18 -10.01
N LEU A 76 -0.63 5.34 -8.70
CA LEU A 76 -1.69 6.21 -8.22
C LEU A 76 -1.44 7.67 -8.58
N PHE A 77 -0.20 8.14 -8.45
CA PHE A 77 0.14 9.51 -8.84
C PHE A 77 -0.06 9.73 -10.33
N ALA A 78 0.26 8.74 -11.16
CA ALA A 78 0.00 8.78 -12.59
C ALA A 78 -1.49 8.85 -12.93
N ARG A 79 -2.35 8.34 -12.04
CA ARG A 79 -3.80 8.43 -12.19
C ARG A 79 -4.37 9.76 -11.69
N GLY A 80 -3.54 10.65 -11.17
CA GLY A 80 -3.96 11.96 -10.68
C GLY A 80 -4.19 12.05 -9.18
N VAL A 81 -3.82 11.03 -8.42
CA VAL A 81 -3.89 11.10 -6.95
C VAL A 81 -2.90 12.16 -6.47
N PRO A 82 -3.32 13.06 -5.57
CA PRO A 82 -2.43 14.12 -5.10
C PRO A 82 -1.21 13.58 -4.36
N PRO A 83 -0.10 14.35 -4.34
CA PRO A 83 1.13 13.90 -3.69
C PRO A 83 0.96 13.76 -2.17
N ILE A 84 1.84 12.95 -1.59
CA ILE A 84 1.85 12.73 -0.16
C ILE A 84 2.34 13.99 0.54
N LYS A 85 1.55 14.46 1.50
CA LYS A 85 1.92 15.58 2.37
C LYS A 85 1.99 15.15 3.83
N TYR A 86 1.26 14.09 4.20
CA TYR A 86 1.19 13.60 5.58
C TYR A 86 1.59 12.14 5.63
N LEU A 87 2.30 11.78 6.68
CA LEU A 87 2.70 10.40 6.93
C LEU A 87 2.28 10.02 8.35
N PHE A 88 1.55 8.92 8.46
CA PHE A 88 1.09 8.42 9.74
C PHE A 88 1.64 7.00 9.95
N VAL A 89 2.40 6.81 11.03
CA VAL A 89 2.97 5.52 11.39
C VAL A 89 2.31 5.06 12.70
N THR A 90 1.64 3.90 12.65
CA THR A 90 0.88 3.40 13.80
C THR A 90 1.76 2.68 14.81
N HIS A 91 2.91 2.12 14.37
CA HIS A 91 3.82 1.35 15.21
C HIS A 91 5.27 1.66 14.86
N GLN A 92 6.17 1.43 15.82
CA GLN A 92 7.61 1.56 15.59
C GLN A 92 8.23 0.29 15.02
N GLU A 93 7.45 -0.73 14.76
CA GLU A 93 7.95 -1.99 14.20
C GLU A 93 8.35 -1.82 12.74
N THR A 94 9.40 -2.52 12.34
CA THR A 94 9.95 -2.44 10.99
C THR A 94 8.91 -2.65 9.88
N PRO A 95 7.96 -3.59 9.98
CA PRO A 95 6.94 -3.77 8.94
C PRO A 95 6.05 -2.55 8.72
N HIS A 96 5.98 -1.63 9.68
CA HIS A 96 5.12 -0.45 9.61
C HIS A 96 5.87 0.83 9.31
N CYS A 97 7.10 0.97 9.78
CA CYS A 97 7.86 2.21 9.63
C CYS A 97 9.22 2.04 8.95
N GLY A 98 9.55 0.81 8.52
CA GLY A 98 10.87 0.52 7.96
C GLY A 98 11.19 1.28 6.68
N GLY A 99 10.18 1.71 5.94
CA GLY A 99 10.36 2.51 4.71
C GLY A 99 10.37 4.01 4.95
N LEU A 100 10.29 4.47 6.20
CA LEU A 100 10.17 5.89 6.52
C LEU A 100 11.27 6.74 5.89
N GLY A 101 12.52 6.30 6.00
CA GLY A 101 13.65 7.05 5.44
C GLY A 101 13.55 7.23 3.93
N ARG A 102 13.06 6.21 3.22
CA ARG A 102 12.87 6.29 1.77
C ARG A 102 11.73 7.22 1.39
N VAL A 103 10.62 7.16 2.13
CA VAL A 103 9.49 8.05 1.89
C VAL A 103 9.89 9.50 2.09
N LEU A 104 10.65 9.79 3.15
CA LEU A 104 11.08 11.15 3.44
C LEU A 104 12.06 11.71 2.40
N LYS A 105 12.71 10.85 1.61
CA LYS A 105 13.62 11.28 0.54
C LYS A 105 12.91 11.50 -0.79
N THR A 106 11.67 11.11 -0.87
CA THR A 106 10.87 11.34 -2.07
C THR A 106 10.06 12.63 -1.90
#